data_0b0834c2aa34519c80e16dd5bd15cc75
#
_entry.id   0b0834c2aa34519c80e16dd5bd15cc75
#
_cell.length_a   1.000
_cell.length_b   1.000
_cell.length_c   1.000
_cell.angle_alpha   90.00
_cell.angle_beta   90.00
_cell.angle_gamma   90.00
#
_symmetry.space_group_name_H-M   'P 1'
#
loop_
_entity.id
_entity.type
_entity.pdbx_description
1 polymer ?
#
loop_
_entity_poly.entity_id
_entity_poly.type
_entity_poly.pdbx_seq_one_letter_code
_entity_poly.pdbx_strand_id
1 'polypeptide(L)'
;MIVIEGSTATLTCPLQGSSFTWLKLNHSYWFILEQGAKYRNVNKGYMAIYDVDPHDGGTYLCRTGNQQMQMNIVFRGTQSKLEKCSQTKPINAYAFR
;
A
#
# COMPACT_ATOMS: atom_id res chain seq x y z
N MET A 1 -6.65 -2.26 3.52
CA MET A 1 -6.84 -0.85 3.14
C MET A 1 -7.10 -0.74 1.64
N ILE A 2 -8.04 0.07 1.28
CA ILE A 2 -8.40 0.29 -0.13
C ILE A 2 -7.94 1.69 -0.51
N VAL A 3 -7.23 1.81 -1.64
CA VAL A 3 -6.69 3.08 -2.08
C VAL A 3 -7.12 3.39 -3.50
N ILE A 4 -7.09 4.66 -3.84
CA ILE A 4 -7.47 5.16 -5.16
C ILE A 4 -6.26 5.81 -5.78
N GLU A 5 -6.10 5.61 -7.07
CA GLU A 5 -4.96 6.14 -7.81
C GLU A 5 -4.80 7.64 -7.61
N GLY A 6 -3.57 8.07 -7.38
CA GLY A 6 -3.25 9.48 -7.21
C GLY A 6 -3.41 9.98 -5.80
N SER A 7 -4.02 9.20 -4.92
CA SER A 7 -4.21 9.62 -3.53
C SER A 7 -2.97 9.32 -2.70
N THR A 8 -3.01 9.71 -1.44
CA THR A 8 -1.97 9.38 -0.47
C THR A 8 -2.53 8.34 0.47
N ALA A 9 -1.81 7.23 0.62
CA ALA A 9 -2.19 6.17 1.53
C ALA A 9 -1.30 6.23 2.76
N THR A 10 -1.92 6.19 3.94
CA THR A 10 -1.16 6.18 5.19
C THR A 10 -1.38 4.85 5.88
N LEU A 11 -0.29 4.15 6.13
CA LEU A 11 -0.32 2.88 6.84
C LEU A 11 0.13 3.13 8.27
N THR A 12 -0.60 2.58 9.22
CA THR A 12 -0.27 2.73 10.63
C THR A 12 0.10 1.37 11.19
N CYS A 13 1.25 1.30 11.84
CA CYS A 13 1.72 0.09 12.47
C CYS A 13 1.14 0.04 13.88
N PRO A 14 0.40 -1.02 14.22
CA PRO A 14 -0.21 -1.09 15.55
C PRO A 14 0.76 -1.50 16.65
N LEU A 15 2.00 -1.78 16.29
CA LEU A 15 2.99 -2.22 17.26
C LEU A 15 3.56 -1.04 18.02
N GLN A 16 4.02 -1.31 19.24
CA GLN A 16 4.65 -0.30 20.07
C GLN A 16 6.14 -0.34 19.89
N GLY A 17 6.74 0.82 19.67
CA GLY A 17 8.19 0.89 19.47
C GLY A 17 8.63 2.30 19.21
N SER A 18 9.94 2.50 19.17
CA SER A 18 10.53 3.81 18.95
C SER A 18 11.12 3.96 17.57
N SER A 19 11.40 2.86 16.91
CA SER A 19 12.02 2.90 15.59
C SER A 19 11.40 1.80 14.75
N PHE A 20 10.96 2.15 13.55
CA PHE A 20 10.24 1.23 12.69
C PHE A 20 10.95 1.07 11.36
N THR A 21 10.74 -0.09 10.75
CA THR A 21 11.18 -0.38 9.39
C THR A 21 9.95 -0.84 8.62
N TRP A 22 9.76 -0.28 7.43
CA TRP A 22 8.64 -0.66 6.57
C TRP A 22 9.18 -1.40 5.37
N LEU A 23 8.53 -2.50 5.04
CA LEU A 23 8.94 -3.35 3.93
C LEU A 23 7.75 -3.62 3.04
N LYS A 24 8.03 -3.93 1.79
CA LYS A 24 7.02 -4.30 0.83
C LYS A 24 7.40 -5.63 0.21
N LEU A 25 6.43 -6.53 0.09
CA LEU A 25 6.63 -7.82 -0.54
C LEU A 25 6.52 -7.64 -2.05
N ASN A 26 7.56 -8.07 -2.76
CA ASN A 26 7.57 -8.02 -4.21
C ASN A 26 7.98 -9.40 -4.70
N HIS A 27 7.00 -10.12 -5.25
CA HIS A 27 7.16 -11.52 -5.58
C HIS A 27 7.48 -12.30 -4.30
N SER A 28 8.66 -12.85 -4.16
CA SER A 28 9.00 -13.58 -2.94
C SER A 28 10.04 -12.85 -2.10
N TYR A 29 10.27 -11.59 -2.39
CA TYR A 29 11.29 -10.81 -1.68
C TYR A 29 10.65 -9.66 -0.90
N TRP A 30 11.22 -9.37 0.27
CA TRP A 30 10.83 -8.22 1.06
C TRP A 30 11.85 -7.11 0.80
N PHE A 31 11.36 -5.96 0.36
CA PHE A 31 12.20 -4.79 0.12
C PHE A 31 11.98 -3.76 1.21
N ILE A 32 13.08 -3.24 1.75
CA ILE A 32 12.99 -2.16 2.71
C ILE A 32 12.65 -0.87 1.97
N LEU A 33 11.61 -0.20 2.44
CA LEU A 33 11.20 1.06 1.85
C LEU A 33 12.01 2.19 2.44
N GLU A 34 12.45 3.12 1.59
CA GLU A 34 13.33 4.19 1.99
C GLU A 34 12.64 5.54 1.87
N GLN A 35 13.03 6.43 2.74
CA GLN A 35 12.51 7.78 2.75
C GLN A 35 12.82 8.47 1.43
N GLY A 36 11.80 9.13 0.86
CA GLY A 36 11.99 9.81 -0.40
C GLY A 36 10.70 10.48 -0.83
N ALA A 37 10.59 10.77 -2.13
CA ALA A 37 9.40 11.43 -2.64
C ALA A 37 8.18 10.53 -2.59
N LYS A 38 8.37 9.23 -2.72
CA LYS A 38 7.27 8.27 -2.77
C LYS A 38 6.82 7.85 -1.37
N TYR A 39 7.77 7.62 -0.47
CA TYR A 39 7.49 7.12 0.87
C TYR A 39 7.99 8.10 1.90
N ARG A 40 7.13 8.45 2.86
CA ARG A 40 7.48 9.37 3.93
C ARG A 40 7.27 8.71 5.27
N ASN A 41 8.09 9.10 6.23
CA ASN A 41 8.00 8.61 7.61
C ASN A 41 8.28 7.11 7.69
N VAL A 42 9.25 6.63 6.93
CA VAL A 42 9.50 5.19 6.85
C VAL A 42 10.12 4.62 8.12
N ASN A 43 10.56 5.48 9.03
CA ASN A 43 11.11 5.01 10.30
C ASN A 43 10.19 5.31 11.47
N LYS A 44 8.94 5.65 11.17
CA LYS A 44 7.94 5.96 12.18
C LYS A 44 6.89 4.87 12.23
N GLY A 45 6.03 4.95 13.23
CA GLY A 45 4.92 4.00 13.36
C GLY A 45 3.82 4.22 12.34
N TYR A 46 3.96 5.18 11.46
CA TYR A 46 3.05 5.41 10.36
C TYR A 46 3.86 5.83 9.15
N MET A 47 3.46 5.37 7.99
CA MET A 47 4.16 5.68 6.75
C MET A 47 3.16 6.13 5.71
N ALA A 48 3.52 7.14 4.93
CA ALA A 48 2.66 7.64 3.87
C ALA A 48 3.24 7.25 2.52
N ILE A 49 2.36 6.78 1.63
CA ILE A 49 2.71 6.47 0.25
C ILE A 49 2.02 7.52 -0.61
N TYR A 50 2.81 8.29 -1.33
CA TYR A 50 2.29 9.39 -2.12
C TYR A 50 2.00 8.97 -3.54
N ASP A 51 0.98 9.55 -4.12
CA ASP A 51 0.65 9.37 -5.52
C ASP A 51 0.52 7.89 -5.87
N VAL A 52 -0.39 7.24 -5.19
CA VAL A 52 -0.56 5.79 -5.27
C VAL A 52 -0.90 5.35 -6.69
N ASP A 53 -0.26 4.28 -7.15
CA ASP A 53 -0.53 3.70 -8.45
C ASP A 53 -0.75 2.19 -8.29
N PRO A 54 -1.08 1.47 -9.38
CA PRO A 54 -1.38 0.04 -9.25
C PRO A 54 -0.26 -0.79 -8.67
N HIS A 55 0.98 -0.36 -8.80
CA HIS A 55 2.11 -1.11 -8.26
C HIS A 55 2.19 -1.02 -6.75
N ASP A 56 1.47 -0.08 -6.15
CA ASP A 56 1.51 0.08 -4.71
C ASP A 56 0.59 -0.87 -3.97
N GLY A 57 -0.27 -1.58 -4.68
CA GLY A 57 -1.08 -2.60 -4.04
C GLY A 57 -0.23 -3.78 -3.62
N GLY A 58 -0.67 -4.50 -2.61
CA GLY A 58 0.02 -5.69 -2.18
C GLY A 58 0.23 -5.74 -0.68
N THR A 59 1.22 -6.48 -0.28
CA THR A 59 1.49 -6.77 1.12
C THR A 59 2.66 -5.95 1.62
N TYR A 60 2.44 -5.32 2.77
CA TYR A 60 3.45 -4.52 3.45
C TYR A 60 3.67 -5.08 4.84
N LEU A 61 4.82 -4.76 5.41
CA LEU A 61 5.16 -5.23 6.74
C LEU A 61 5.79 -4.09 7.51
N CYS A 62 5.34 -3.87 8.73
CA CYS A 62 6.03 -2.98 9.64
C CYS A 62 6.73 -3.81 10.70
N ARG A 63 7.91 -3.36 11.08
CA ARG A 63 8.74 -4.09 12.02
C ARG A 63 9.34 -3.12 13.01
N THR A 64 9.30 -3.49 14.28
CA THR A 64 9.94 -2.72 15.33
C THR A 64 10.46 -3.70 16.38
N GLY A 65 11.73 -3.61 16.70
CA GLY A 65 12.35 -4.55 17.63
C GLY A 65 12.22 -5.96 17.11
N ASN A 66 11.63 -6.84 17.91
CA ASN A 66 11.44 -8.24 17.55
C ASN A 66 10.05 -8.53 17.04
N GLN A 67 9.24 -7.49 16.84
CA GLN A 67 7.85 -7.67 16.42
C GLN A 67 7.66 -7.21 14.99
N GLN A 68 6.72 -7.85 14.32
CA GLN A 68 6.39 -7.45 12.96
C GLN A 68 4.93 -7.76 12.68
N MET A 69 4.34 -7.02 11.75
CA MET A 69 2.96 -7.22 11.38
C MET A 69 2.78 -6.91 9.91
N GLN A 70 2.02 -7.77 9.23
CA GLN A 70 1.71 -7.59 7.81
C GLN A 70 0.38 -6.89 7.64
N MET A 71 0.27 -6.14 6.56
CA MET A 71 -0.98 -5.50 6.19
C MET A 71 -1.03 -5.39 4.68
N ASN A 72 -2.24 -5.28 4.15
CA ASN A 72 -2.44 -5.27 2.70
C ASN A 72 -3.06 -3.98 2.24
N ILE A 73 -2.63 -3.54 1.06
CA ILE A 73 -3.28 -2.44 0.35
C ILE A 73 -3.96 -3.05 -0.87
N VAL A 74 -5.23 -2.75 -1.02
CA VAL A 74 -5.99 -3.15 -2.19
C VAL A 74 -6.17 -1.93 -3.07
N PHE A 75 -5.59 -1.98 -4.27
CA PHE A 75 -5.68 -0.87 -5.19
C PHE A 75 -7.03 -0.91 -5.86
N ARG A 76 -7.75 0.22 -5.81
CA ARG A 76 -9.05 0.28 -6.40
C ARG A 76 -9.03 0.85 -7.81
N GLY A 77 -8.06 1.65 -8.12
CA GLY A 77 -7.96 2.25 -9.43
C GLY A 77 -8.64 3.60 -9.49
N THR A 78 -8.87 4.06 -10.71
CA THR A 78 -9.44 5.37 -10.94
C THR A 78 -10.94 5.27 -11.07
N GLN A 79 -11.65 6.03 -10.29
CA GLN A 79 -13.09 5.97 -10.30
C GLN A 79 -13.69 6.32 -11.64
N SER A 80 -13.13 7.31 -12.28
CA SER A 80 -13.70 7.79 -13.52
C SER A 80 -13.73 6.73 -14.61
N LYS A 81 -12.91 5.72 -14.48
CA LYS A 81 -12.89 4.70 -15.49
C LYS A 81 -13.90 3.62 -15.27
N LEU A 82 -14.30 3.43 -14.07
CA LEU A 82 -15.17 2.33 -13.75
C LEU A 82 -16.57 2.53 -14.23
N GLU A 83 -16.97 3.71 -14.24
CA GLU A 83 -18.35 3.94 -14.60
C GLU A 83 -18.63 3.62 -16.01
N LYS A 84 -17.64 3.60 -16.72
CA LYS A 84 -17.90 3.24 -18.04
C LYS A 84 -17.80 1.84 -18.23
N CYS A 85 -17.85 1.65 -17.75
CA CYS A 85 -17.77 0.64 -18.14
C CYS A 85 -17.99 -0.22 -17.73
N SER A 86 -18.10 0.20 -17.45
CA SER A 86 -18.28 -0.61 -17.28
C SER A 86 -18.30 -1.36 -17.18
N GLN A 87 -18.29 -1.28 -17.19
CA GLN A 87 -18.18 -2.05 -17.26
C GLN A 87 -17.91 -2.91 -17.16
N THR A 88 -18.04 -2.94 -17.23
CA THR A 88 -17.82 -3.80 -17.27
C THR A 88 -17.37 -4.49 -16.83
N LYS A 89 -17.31 -4.66 -16.67
CA LYS A 89 -16.85 -5.38 -16.34
C LYS A 89 -16.36 -5.87 -15.69
N PRO A 90 -16.55 -5.85 -15.55
CA PRO A 90 -16.08 -6.33 -14.98
C PRO A 90 -15.45 -6.56 -14.42
N ILE A 91 -15.41 -6.49 -14.27
CA ILE A 91 -14.83 -6.79 -13.96
C ILE A 91 -14.45 -7.20 -13.52
N ASN A 92 -14.46 -7.07 -13.32
CA ASN A 92 -14.19 -7.53 -13.09
C ASN A 92 -13.73 -7.71 -12.85
N ALA A 93 -13.90 -7.48 -12.64
CA ALA A 93 -13.57 -7.68 -12.64
C ALA A 93 -13.10 -7.86 -12.28
N TYR A 94 -12.93 -7.66 -12.47
CA TYR A 94 -12.63 -7.81 -12.38
C TYR A 94 -12.12 -8.13 -12.30
N ALA A 95 -12.46 -8.03 -11.99
CA ALA A 95 -12.19 -8.23 -12.25
C ALA A 95 -11.77 -8.24 -12.24
N PHE A 96 -11.90 -7.86 -12.74
CA PHE A 96 -11.73 -7.89 -13.00
C PHE A 96 -11.26 -8.00 -12.92
N ARG A 97 -11.19 -8.01 -12.54
CA ARG A 97 -11.03 -8.04 -12.83
C ARG A 97 -10.69 -8.15 -12.55
#